data_a14f9e1a39b9d79cce021819869b6dde
#
_entry.id   a14f9e1a39b9d79cce021819869b6dde
#
_cell.length_a   1.000
_cell.length_b   1.000
_cell.length_c   1.000
_cell.angle_alpha   90.00
_cell.angle_beta   90.00
_cell.angle_gamma   90.00
#
_symmetry.space_group_name_H-M   'P 1'
#
loop_
_entity.id
_entity.type
_entity.pdbx_description
1 polymer ?
#
loop_
_entity_poly.entity_id
_entity_poly.type
_entity_poly.pdbx_seq_one_letter_code
_entity_poly.pdbx_strand_id
1 'polypeptide(L)'
;MFSQTLGNGSLNGKFNARHLMLTVNSGGTITDARTFYGLLTFDGAGAFTYSGNQIVGTGAPVPASGSGKYTVQATGYIAMTNIQRTDANLRGGLGQGALVASTQETAGVYDLLIAVPASSASVTNAALTGTYFTSTMEFPGGSSASVRNAFFQLKPNGAGTLADVSVTGKASNLQDKVQTQTVAAPSYSLTSDGSGTATFPLPSGGSASSQLLSGTRQIFVSSDSNLVIGGSTAPGGHDLLIGSKAFSGTADAGSLRSLFFAAGLQLTPNRPGSYSGAANANGSGKLVSSRRVRQLEGVLDFTGGSDYSITADGSGSVQSNRFAIGAGGNSYVLNGVGIADSNSYEIGFAIRATAAVSGTGTFYINPQGVVNAASFAPVGAPVSPGEFISIFGAGFATATSVASAPLPATLGGVQVLINNAPAPLYFVSSGQISCLVPFGVTGSTASFVVTTGGRSTATVEIPLAKTSPGIFTVPSAGTGPGAILKADFSLVSASNPAKRGDVVLVFLTGLGAVTPAIRDGILAPSNPLSIVPGTLGVYVGGKQADILFQGLAPGLFGLYQLNLKIPLNSPTGNSVPFAIDSGDGFHDMVDIAVVP
;
A
#
# COMPACT_ATOMS: atom_id res chain seq x y z
N MET A 1 28.83 11.36 -2.39
CA MET A 1 27.79 10.76 -1.52
C MET A 1 27.61 9.33 -1.98
N PHE A 2 27.91 8.37 -1.14
CA PHE A 2 27.73 6.96 -1.47
C PHE A 2 26.22 6.69 -1.50
N SER A 3 25.70 6.24 -2.63
CA SER A 3 24.32 5.76 -2.74
C SER A 3 24.21 4.47 -1.92
N GLN A 4 23.44 4.51 -0.85
CA GLN A 4 23.28 3.37 0.04
C GLN A 4 22.24 2.44 -0.59
N THR A 5 22.66 1.25 -0.99
CA THR A 5 21.74 0.17 -1.39
C THR A 5 20.90 -0.19 -0.17
N LEU A 6 19.57 -0.23 -0.30
CA LEU A 6 18.71 -0.69 0.80
C LEU A 6 19.01 -2.16 1.10
N GLY A 7 19.00 -2.50 2.36
CA GLY A 7 19.29 -3.81 2.89
C GLY A 7 19.18 -3.78 4.42
N ASN A 8 19.56 -4.87 5.09
CA ASN A 8 19.45 -4.95 6.55
C ASN A 8 20.16 -3.81 7.27
N GLY A 9 21.29 -3.33 6.75
CA GLY A 9 22.03 -2.20 7.31
C GLY A 9 21.29 -0.86 7.28
N SER A 10 20.23 -0.75 6.47
CA SER A 10 19.36 0.43 6.43
C SER A 10 18.42 0.52 7.64
N LEU A 11 18.26 -0.58 8.37
CA LEU A 11 17.48 -0.67 9.60
C LEU A 11 18.42 -1.05 10.74
N ASN A 12 18.95 -0.03 11.42
CA ASN A 12 19.92 -0.17 12.50
C ASN A 12 19.62 0.83 13.62
N GLY A 13 19.79 0.42 14.89
CA GLY A 13 19.57 1.27 16.06
C GLY A 13 18.23 1.07 16.72
N LYS A 14 17.81 2.07 17.50
CA LYS A 14 16.65 2.00 18.39
C LYS A 14 15.42 2.67 17.78
N PHE A 15 14.28 2.00 17.90
CA PHE A 15 12.98 2.48 17.42
C PHE A 15 11.95 2.32 18.54
N ASN A 16 11.23 3.37 18.86
CA ASN A 16 10.04 3.29 19.68
C ASN A 16 8.90 2.70 18.85
N ALA A 17 8.18 1.74 19.38
CA ALA A 17 7.16 1.00 18.65
C ALA A 17 5.84 0.87 19.42
N ARG A 18 4.76 0.83 18.67
CA ARG A 18 3.45 0.38 19.12
C ARG A 18 2.87 -0.62 18.12
N HIS A 19 2.38 -1.74 18.64
CA HIS A 19 1.82 -2.83 17.85
C HIS A 19 0.48 -3.26 18.44
N LEU A 20 -0.60 -3.02 17.73
CA LEU A 20 -1.93 -3.52 18.03
C LEU A 20 -2.20 -4.78 17.21
N MET A 21 -2.56 -5.88 17.86
CA MET A 21 -2.89 -7.16 17.24
C MET A 21 -4.23 -7.69 17.74
N LEU A 22 -5.06 -8.11 16.80
CA LEU A 22 -6.36 -8.75 17.04
C LEU A 22 -6.32 -10.19 16.54
N THR A 23 -6.79 -11.14 17.35
CA THR A 23 -7.06 -12.51 16.92
C THR A 23 -8.57 -12.69 16.77
N VAL A 24 -8.98 -13.28 15.65
CA VAL A 24 -10.38 -13.38 15.26
C VAL A 24 -10.70 -14.82 14.88
N ASN A 25 -11.83 -15.32 15.30
CA ASN A 25 -12.32 -16.64 14.88
C ASN A 25 -12.93 -16.61 13.46
N SER A 26 -13.29 -17.78 12.93
CA SER A 26 -13.88 -17.93 11.61
C SER A 26 -15.24 -17.22 11.44
N GLY A 27 -15.91 -16.86 12.53
CA GLY A 27 -17.15 -16.08 12.52
C GLY A 27 -16.96 -14.57 12.54
N GLY A 28 -15.71 -14.06 12.52
CA GLY A 28 -15.41 -12.63 12.52
C GLY A 28 -15.39 -11.99 13.93
N THR A 29 -15.50 -12.78 14.99
CA THR A 29 -15.46 -12.27 16.36
C THR A 29 -14.04 -12.16 16.88
N ILE A 30 -13.68 -11.01 17.48
CA ILE A 30 -12.39 -10.83 18.15
C ILE A 30 -12.38 -11.72 19.40
N THR A 31 -11.42 -12.66 19.46
CA THR A 31 -11.24 -13.60 20.58
C THR A 31 -10.08 -13.24 21.48
N ASP A 32 -9.12 -12.45 20.97
CA ASP A 32 -8.00 -11.91 21.73
C ASP A 32 -7.56 -10.57 21.14
N ALA A 33 -7.16 -9.66 21.99
CA ALA A 33 -6.55 -8.39 21.61
C ALA A 33 -5.27 -8.19 22.41
N ARG A 34 -4.22 -7.78 21.73
CA ARG A 34 -2.90 -7.54 22.34
C ARG A 34 -2.34 -6.22 21.86
N THR A 35 -1.69 -5.51 22.77
CA THR A 35 -0.99 -4.29 22.44
C THR A 35 0.39 -4.32 23.06
N PHE A 36 1.42 -4.26 22.25
CA PHE A 36 2.80 -4.03 22.68
C PHE A 36 3.15 -2.55 22.50
N TYR A 37 3.92 -2.02 23.45
CA TYR A 37 4.55 -0.70 23.35
C TYR A 37 5.91 -0.71 24.05
N GLY A 38 6.91 -0.15 23.38
CA GLY A 38 8.29 -0.16 23.88
C GLY A 38 9.31 0.04 22.79
N LEU A 39 10.48 -0.51 23.01
CA LEU A 39 11.67 -0.31 22.20
C LEU A 39 11.97 -1.54 21.36
N LEU A 40 12.23 -1.35 20.06
CA LEU A 40 12.88 -2.31 19.17
C LEU A 40 14.32 -1.85 18.95
N THR A 41 15.27 -2.77 19.00
CA THR A 41 16.68 -2.49 18.71
C THR A 41 17.15 -3.42 17.60
N PHE A 42 17.44 -2.83 16.44
CA PHE A 42 17.90 -3.53 15.24
C PHE A 42 19.43 -3.49 15.16
N ASP A 43 20.06 -4.59 14.77
CA ASP A 43 21.52 -4.75 14.71
C ASP A 43 22.15 -4.35 13.36
N GLY A 44 21.32 -4.04 12.34
CA GLY A 44 21.76 -3.80 10.98
C GLY A 44 22.19 -5.05 10.21
N ALA A 45 22.13 -6.22 10.83
CA ALA A 45 22.57 -7.51 10.26
C ALA A 45 21.44 -8.52 10.04
N GLY A 46 20.23 -8.24 10.51
CA GLY A 46 19.05 -9.08 10.32
C GLY A 46 18.47 -9.66 11.61
N ALA A 47 18.97 -9.25 12.78
CA ALA A 47 18.38 -9.58 14.06
C ALA A 47 17.93 -8.32 14.81
N PHE A 48 16.90 -8.48 15.64
CA PHE A 48 16.44 -7.42 16.53
C PHE A 48 16.06 -7.97 17.90
N THR A 49 16.09 -7.10 18.89
CA THR A 49 15.53 -7.35 20.22
C THR A 49 14.41 -6.36 20.49
N TYR A 50 13.49 -6.76 21.38
CA TYR A 50 12.45 -5.83 21.85
C TYR A 50 12.34 -5.89 23.37
N SER A 51 11.97 -4.74 23.96
CA SER A 51 11.70 -4.62 25.38
C SER A 51 10.63 -3.54 25.62
N GLY A 52 9.69 -3.80 26.51
CA GLY A 52 8.58 -2.87 26.77
C GLY A 52 7.52 -3.53 27.62
N ASN A 53 6.27 -3.18 27.34
CA ASN A 53 5.11 -3.74 28.02
C ASN A 53 4.10 -4.28 26.98
N GLN A 54 3.31 -5.26 27.43
CA GLN A 54 2.22 -5.83 26.64
C GLN A 54 0.94 -5.81 27.48
N ILE A 55 -0.16 -5.46 26.83
CA ILE A 55 -1.53 -5.62 27.33
C ILE A 55 -2.15 -6.81 26.60
N VAL A 56 -2.74 -7.76 27.33
CA VAL A 56 -3.43 -8.93 26.79
C VAL A 56 -4.86 -8.93 27.29
N GLY A 57 -5.83 -8.96 26.38
CA GLY A 57 -7.25 -8.92 26.71
C GLY A 57 -7.59 -7.72 27.61
N THR A 58 -8.28 -7.98 28.71
CA THR A 58 -8.67 -6.93 29.69
C THR A 58 -7.62 -6.73 30.80
N GLY A 59 -6.47 -7.39 30.70
CA GLY A 59 -5.40 -7.37 31.71
C GLY A 59 -4.67 -6.03 31.79
N ALA A 60 -3.95 -5.84 32.90
CA ALA A 60 -3.02 -4.75 33.09
C ALA A 60 -1.75 -4.95 32.24
N PRO A 61 -1.00 -3.88 31.93
CA PRO A 61 0.29 -4.03 31.26
C PRO A 61 1.26 -4.88 32.05
N VAL A 62 1.93 -5.79 31.36
CA VAL A 62 3.00 -6.63 31.91
C VAL A 62 4.28 -6.46 31.09
N PRO A 63 5.47 -6.57 31.71
CA PRO A 63 6.73 -6.51 30.97
C PRO A 63 6.79 -7.58 29.87
N ALA A 64 7.29 -7.19 28.70
CA ALA A 64 7.50 -8.07 27.56
C ALA A 64 8.85 -7.78 26.91
N SER A 65 9.62 -8.85 26.62
CA SER A 65 10.91 -8.76 25.95
C SER A 65 11.18 -10.01 25.15
N GLY A 66 12.02 -9.89 24.13
CA GLY A 66 12.42 -11.01 23.29
C GLY A 66 13.29 -10.56 22.12
N SER A 67 13.40 -11.44 21.14
CA SER A 67 14.19 -11.21 19.94
C SER A 67 13.51 -11.81 18.71
N GLY A 68 13.92 -11.36 17.54
CA GLY A 68 13.44 -11.85 16.27
C GLY A 68 14.43 -11.59 15.14
N LYS A 69 14.03 -11.98 13.94
CA LYS A 69 14.80 -11.76 12.71
C LYS A 69 14.05 -10.79 11.79
N TYR A 70 14.79 -10.08 10.95
CA TYR A 70 14.23 -9.25 9.91
C TYR A 70 15.07 -9.29 8.63
N THR A 71 14.45 -8.92 7.54
CA THR A 71 15.10 -8.67 6.25
C THR A 71 14.58 -7.38 5.66
N VAL A 72 15.50 -6.58 5.10
CA VAL A 72 15.16 -5.40 4.29
C VAL A 72 15.59 -5.70 2.87
N GLN A 73 14.64 -5.69 1.94
CA GLN A 73 14.89 -5.87 0.52
C GLN A 73 15.44 -4.59 -0.12
N ALA A 74 16.09 -4.71 -1.27
CA ALA A 74 16.55 -3.56 -2.05
C ALA A 74 15.41 -2.59 -2.42
N THR A 75 14.20 -3.07 -2.53
CA THR A 75 12.98 -2.29 -2.77
C THR A 75 12.56 -1.42 -1.58
N GLY A 76 13.05 -1.71 -0.37
CA GLY A 76 12.60 -1.10 0.89
C GLY A 76 11.51 -1.89 1.62
N TYR A 77 11.01 -2.98 1.03
CA TYR A 77 10.14 -3.90 1.74
C TYR A 77 10.89 -4.58 2.88
N ILE A 78 10.16 -4.81 3.96
CA ILE A 78 10.65 -5.56 5.12
C ILE A 78 9.79 -6.79 5.39
N ALA A 79 10.43 -7.81 5.90
CA ALA A 79 9.78 -8.91 6.59
C ALA A 79 10.47 -9.09 7.95
N MET A 80 9.68 -9.25 9.01
CA MET A 80 10.23 -9.44 10.35
C MET A 80 9.35 -10.37 11.19
N THR A 81 9.95 -11.05 12.17
CA THR A 81 9.20 -11.85 13.15
C THR A 81 8.18 -10.95 13.86
N ASN A 82 6.94 -11.43 13.99
CA ASN A 82 5.92 -10.72 14.76
C ASN A 82 6.26 -10.75 16.25
N ILE A 83 6.33 -9.59 16.90
CA ILE A 83 6.77 -9.47 18.31
C ILE A 83 5.76 -10.01 19.32
N GLN A 84 4.50 -10.16 18.94
CA GLN A 84 3.43 -10.69 19.81
C GLN A 84 3.03 -12.12 19.44
N ARG A 85 3.53 -12.62 18.29
CA ARG A 85 3.26 -13.98 17.80
C ARG A 85 4.44 -14.47 16.95
N THR A 86 5.37 -15.16 17.59
CA THR A 86 6.66 -15.55 16.98
C THR A 86 6.56 -16.59 15.85
N ASP A 87 5.40 -17.24 15.69
CA ASP A 87 5.08 -18.13 14.57
C ASP A 87 4.53 -17.39 13.34
N ALA A 88 4.40 -16.07 13.41
CA ALA A 88 3.94 -15.20 12.34
C ALA A 88 5.01 -14.18 11.91
N ASN A 89 4.86 -13.65 10.69
CA ASN A 89 5.72 -12.60 10.17
C ASN A 89 4.91 -11.35 9.85
N LEU A 90 5.47 -10.20 10.22
CA LEU A 90 5.06 -8.88 9.77
C LEU A 90 5.69 -8.59 8.42
N ARG A 91 4.93 -7.99 7.50
CA ARG A 91 5.40 -7.48 6.22
C ARG A 91 5.03 -6.02 6.08
N GLY A 92 5.94 -5.23 5.51
CA GLY A 92 5.70 -3.80 5.34
C GLY A 92 6.84 -3.09 4.67
N GLY A 93 7.09 -1.84 5.04
CA GLY A 93 8.13 -1.03 4.43
C GLY A 93 8.89 -0.16 5.41
N LEU A 94 10.12 0.11 5.06
CA LEU A 94 11.01 1.08 5.69
C LEU A 94 11.05 2.33 4.81
N GLY A 95 10.68 3.46 5.37
CA GLY A 95 10.70 4.74 4.69
C GLY A 95 11.40 5.82 5.49
N GLN A 96 11.23 7.07 5.08
CA GLN A 96 11.80 8.22 5.75
C GLN A 96 11.12 8.45 7.11
N GLY A 97 11.84 8.13 8.19
CA GLY A 97 11.40 8.41 9.56
C GLY A 97 10.48 7.38 10.20
N ALA A 98 10.21 6.21 9.59
CA ALA A 98 9.43 5.16 10.24
C ALA A 98 9.55 3.79 9.55
N LEU A 99 9.04 2.79 10.26
CA LEU A 99 8.75 1.45 9.80
C LEU A 99 7.25 1.20 10.02
N VAL A 100 6.59 0.66 9.01
CA VAL A 100 5.17 0.31 9.06
C VAL A 100 5.00 -1.12 8.55
N ALA A 101 4.26 -1.96 9.29
CA ALA A 101 4.09 -3.36 8.93
C ALA A 101 2.81 -3.97 9.49
N SER A 102 2.37 -5.07 8.89
CA SER A 102 1.21 -5.84 9.30
C SER A 102 1.38 -7.32 8.92
N THR A 103 0.73 -8.21 9.68
CA THR A 103 0.68 -9.65 9.40
C THR A 103 -0.34 -9.93 8.30
N GLN A 104 0.08 -10.62 7.23
CA GLN A 104 -0.80 -10.94 6.11
C GLN A 104 -1.03 -12.44 5.94
N GLU A 105 -0.01 -13.26 6.23
CA GLU A 105 0.00 -14.68 5.90
C GLU A 105 -0.69 -15.56 6.95
N THR A 106 -0.87 -15.07 8.18
CA THR A 106 -1.42 -15.85 9.29
C THR A 106 -2.92 -15.65 9.39
N ALA A 107 -3.70 -16.70 9.21
CA ALA A 107 -5.15 -16.65 9.29
C ALA A 107 -5.62 -16.23 10.70
N GLY A 108 -6.66 -15.39 10.75
CA GLY A 108 -7.26 -14.92 11.99
C GLY A 108 -6.42 -13.89 12.75
N VAL A 109 -5.30 -13.43 12.20
CA VAL A 109 -4.45 -12.37 12.80
C VAL A 109 -4.56 -11.11 11.97
N TYR A 110 -4.88 -10.00 12.64
CA TYR A 110 -5.03 -8.67 12.05
C TYR A 110 -4.31 -7.67 12.93
N ASP A 111 -3.38 -6.93 12.38
CA ASP A 111 -2.52 -6.07 13.20
C ASP A 111 -1.99 -4.85 12.43
N LEU A 112 -1.42 -3.94 13.19
CA LEU A 112 -0.65 -2.82 12.67
C LEU A 112 0.48 -2.51 13.65
N LEU A 113 1.72 -2.63 13.15
CA LEU A 113 2.93 -2.19 13.81
C LEU A 113 3.40 -0.88 13.19
N ILE A 114 3.69 0.09 14.04
CA ILE A 114 4.40 1.32 13.67
C ILE A 114 5.58 1.49 14.61
N ALA A 115 6.74 1.78 14.03
CA ALA A 115 7.93 2.09 14.79
C ALA A 115 8.62 3.34 14.23
N VAL A 116 9.05 4.22 15.12
CA VAL A 116 9.73 5.47 14.79
C VAL A 116 11.12 5.50 15.43
N PRO A 117 12.14 6.07 14.78
CA PRO A 117 13.47 6.17 15.36
C PRO A 117 13.43 6.86 16.72
N ALA A 118 14.01 6.22 17.73
CA ALA A 118 14.16 6.82 19.05
C ALA A 118 15.24 7.91 19.01
N SER A 119 15.04 8.97 19.78
CA SER A 119 16.06 10.03 19.88
C SER A 119 17.32 9.51 20.60
N SER A 120 18.47 9.84 20.06
CA SER A 120 19.76 9.64 20.73
C SER A 120 20.17 10.85 21.58
N ALA A 121 19.50 12.00 21.39
CA ALA A 121 19.70 13.22 22.17
C ALA A 121 18.60 13.35 23.23
N SER A 122 18.89 14.09 24.30
CA SER A 122 17.90 14.39 25.33
C SER A 122 16.74 15.22 24.76
N VAL A 123 15.54 14.73 24.94
CA VAL A 123 14.28 15.34 24.48
C VAL A 123 13.62 16.08 25.63
N THR A 124 12.97 17.18 25.31
CA THR A 124 12.11 17.94 26.27
C THR A 124 10.78 18.24 25.59
N ASN A 125 9.83 18.80 26.35
CA ASN A 125 8.53 19.24 25.80
C ASN A 125 8.68 20.16 24.57
N ALA A 126 9.78 20.90 24.46
CA ALA A 126 10.06 21.78 23.32
C ALA A 126 10.20 21.05 21.98
N ALA A 127 10.42 19.74 21.98
CA ALA A 127 10.43 18.93 20.77
C ALA A 127 9.05 18.84 20.08
N LEU A 128 7.95 19.01 20.85
CA LEU A 128 6.60 19.00 20.30
C LEU A 128 6.07 20.43 20.16
N THR A 129 6.07 20.91 18.92
CA THR A 129 5.54 22.23 18.54
C THR A 129 4.87 22.17 17.17
N GLY A 130 3.93 23.09 16.95
CA GLY A 130 3.18 23.17 15.68
C GLY A 130 1.93 22.30 15.69
N THR A 131 1.44 21.93 14.51
CA THR A 131 0.22 21.13 14.33
C THR A 131 0.57 19.72 13.92
N TYR A 132 -0.12 18.72 14.49
CA TYR A 132 -0.04 17.32 14.11
C TYR A 132 -1.44 16.83 13.72
N PHE A 133 -1.61 16.38 12.50
CA PHE A 133 -2.81 15.62 12.11
C PHE A 133 -2.72 14.22 12.71
N THR A 134 -3.74 13.87 13.48
CA THR A 134 -3.74 12.68 14.31
C THR A 134 -4.92 11.78 13.98
N SER A 135 -4.64 10.52 13.77
CA SER A 135 -5.62 9.43 13.57
C SER A 135 -5.56 8.48 14.76
N THR A 136 -6.73 8.05 15.23
CA THR A 136 -6.83 7.00 16.28
C THR A 136 -7.81 5.93 15.89
N MET A 137 -7.53 4.71 16.34
CA MET A 137 -8.47 3.59 16.34
C MET A 137 -8.31 2.83 17.64
N GLU A 138 -9.42 2.57 18.34
CA GLU A 138 -9.42 1.96 19.67
C GLU A 138 -10.46 0.84 19.75
N PHE A 139 -10.09 -0.24 20.42
CA PHE A 139 -10.92 -1.40 20.77
C PHE A 139 -10.98 -1.52 22.28
N PRO A 140 -11.84 -0.77 22.98
CA PRO A 140 -11.94 -0.81 24.44
C PRO A 140 -12.23 -2.23 24.93
N GLY A 141 -11.40 -2.72 25.86
CA GLY A 141 -11.49 -4.10 26.35
C GLY A 141 -11.21 -5.18 25.30
N GLY A 142 -10.65 -4.83 24.16
CA GLY A 142 -10.37 -5.76 23.06
C GLY A 142 -11.59 -6.16 22.25
N SER A 143 -12.70 -5.42 22.33
CA SER A 143 -13.96 -5.76 21.69
C SER A 143 -14.30 -4.83 20.53
N SER A 144 -14.95 -5.36 19.49
CA SER A 144 -15.55 -4.55 18.42
C SER A 144 -16.84 -3.84 18.83
N ALA A 145 -17.47 -4.23 19.94
CA ALA A 145 -18.74 -3.67 20.39
C ALA A 145 -18.68 -2.18 20.79
N SER A 146 -17.47 -1.66 21.04
CA SER A 146 -17.24 -0.26 21.37
C SER A 146 -16.06 0.32 20.58
N VAL A 147 -15.75 -0.27 19.42
CA VAL A 147 -14.69 0.25 18.54
C VAL A 147 -14.96 1.71 18.22
N ARG A 148 -13.91 2.51 18.21
CA ARG A 148 -13.98 3.92 17.87
C ARG A 148 -12.81 4.35 17.01
N ASN A 149 -13.05 5.37 16.23
CA ASN A 149 -12.12 5.90 15.27
C ASN A 149 -12.26 7.41 15.24
N ALA A 150 -11.15 8.15 15.32
CA ALA A 150 -11.19 9.61 15.38
C ALA A 150 -10.03 10.24 14.59
N PHE A 151 -10.30 11.43 14.07
CA PHE A 151 -9.34 12.27 13.36
C PHE A 151 -9.39 13.70 13.92
N PHE A 152 -8.22 14.25 14.27
CA PHE A 152 -8.12 15.56 14.91
C PHE A 152 -6.74 16.18 14.75
N GLN A 153 -6.58 17.42 15.17
CA GLN A 153 -5.31 18.12 15.22
C GLN A 153 -4.83 18.26 16.67
N LEU A 154 -3.59 17.83 16.92
CA LEU A 154 -2.88 18.22 18.15
C LEU A 154 -2.06 19.48 17.87
N LYS A 155 -2.11 20.44 18.78
CA LYS A 155 -1.38 21.71 18.71
C LYS A 155 -0.57 21.93 19.98
N PRO A 156 0.55 21.22 20.16
CA PRO A 156 1.43 21.39 21.32
C PRO A 156 2.15 22.73 21.27
N ASN A 157 2.32 23.34 22.44
CA ASN A 157 2.95 24.65 22.60
C ASN A 157 4.46 24.59 22.96
N GLY A 158 5.04 23.39 23.05
CA GLY A 158 6.44 23.21 23.46
C GLY A 158 6.67 23.28 24.98
N ALA A 159 5.63 23.55 25.78
CA ALA A 159 5.73 23.74 27.21
C ALA A 159 4.88 22.75 28.04
N GLY A 160 4.25 21.76 27.40
CA GLY A 160 3.48 20.71 28.07
C GLY A 160 1.96 20.87 27.99
N THR A 161 1.46 21.90 27.30
CA THR A 161 0.02 22.07 27.06
C THR A 161 -0.32 21.92 25.59
N LEU A 162 -1.52 21.44 25.31
CA LEU A 162 -2.13 21.38 23.99
C LEU A 162 -3.26 22.40 23.91
N ALA A 163 -3.51 22.98 22.77
CA ALA A 163 -4.77 23.72 22.56
C ALA A 163 -5.96 22.75 22.67
N ASP A 164 -7.15 23.28 22.92
CA ASP A 164 -8.38 22.49 22.88
C ASP A 164 -8.48 21.70 21.58
N VAL A 165 -8.84 20.42 21.70
CA VAL A 165 -8.85 19.49 20.57
C VAL A 165 -10.27 19.27 20.09
N SER A 166 -10.56 19.66 18.85
CA SER A 166 -11.80 19.29 18.16
C SER A 166 -11.62 17.91 17.52
N VAL A 167 -12.28 16.91 18.09
CA VAL A 167 -12.19 15.50 17.71
C VAL A 167 -13.40 15.15 16.84
N THR A 168 -13.17 14.84 15.57
CA THR A 168 -14.21 14.28 14.70
C THR A 168 -14.02 12.77 14.59
N GLY A 169 -15.07 12.01 14.85
CA GLY A 169 -14.97 10.56 14.87
C GLY A 169 -16.31 9.88 14.96
N LYS A 170 -16.28 8.57 15.12
CA LYS A 170 -17.44 7.71 15.34
C LYS A 170 -17.08 6.55 16.26
N ALA A 171 -18.09 5.97 16.89
CA ALA A 171 -17.95 4.79 17.74
C ALA A 171 -19.18 3.90 17.60
N SER A 172 -18.99 2.58 17.65
CA SER A 172 -20.08 1.61 17.50
C SER A 172 -21.12 1.74 18.64
N ASN A 173 -20.67 2.00 19.85
CA ASN A 173 -21.56 2.26 20.99
C ASN A 173 -22.21 3.66 20.95
N LEU A 174 -21.88 4.50 19.98
CA LEU A 174 -22.48 5.81 19.71
C LEU A 174 -23.23 5.81 18.36
N GLN A 175 -23.80 4.67 17.98
CA GLN A 175 -24.62 4.44 16.78
C GLN A 175 -23.89 4.60 15.45
N ASP A 176 -22.55 4.47 15.45
CA ASP A 176 -21.70 4.63 14.25
C ASP A 176 -21.80 5.98 13.53
N LYS A 177 -22.45 6.97 14.17
CA LYS A 177 -22.62 8.31 13.60
C LYS A 177 -21.35 9.12 13.75
N VAL A 178 -20.96 9.80 12.67
CA VAL A 178 -19.88 10.78 12.71
C VAL A 178 -20.33 11.97 13.55
N GLN A 179 -19.53 12.30 14.55
CA GLN A 179 -19.79 13.43 15.45
C GLN A 179 -18.48 14.17 15.74
N THR A 180 -18.61 15.40 16.25
CA THR A 180 -17.48 16.20 16.69
C THR A 180 -17.63 16.51 18.16
N GLN A 181 -16.55 16.29 18.92
CA GLN A 181 -16.49 16.55 20.36
C GLN A 181 -15.28 17.44 20.64
N THR A 182 -15.34 18.25 21.70
CA THR A 182 -14.22 19.08 22.14
C THR A 182 -13.61 18.50 23.41
N VAL A 183 -12.30 18.29 23.40
CA VAL A 183 -11.50 17.98 24.59
C VAL A 183 -10.82 19.26 25.04
N ALA A 184 -11.24 19.77 26.18
CA ALA A 184 -10.71 21.01 26.74
C ALA A 184 -9.44 20.77 27.59
N ALA A 185 -8.52 21.71 27.53
CA ALA A 185 -7.29 21.75 28.33
C ALA A 185 -6.48 20.44 28.35
N PRO A 186 -6.24 19.78 27.21
CA PRO A 186 -5.36 18.62 27.18
C PRO A 186 -3.91 19.03 27.46
N SER A 187 -3.11 18.07 27.92
CA SER A 187 -1.71 18.32 28.29
C SER A 187 -0.81 17.18 27.83
N TYR A 188 0.50 17.42 27.80
CA TYR A 188 1.49 16.39 27.54
C TYR A 188 2.76 16.60 28.34
N SER A 189 3.55 15.57 28.50
CA SER A 189 4.87 15.61 29.13
C SER A 189 5.78 14.62 28.41
N LEU A 190 7.00 15.06 28.08
CA LEU A 190 8.04 14.21 27.48
C LEU A 190 9.17 13.97 28.47
N THR A 191 9.69 12.77 28.44
CA THR A 191 10.93 12.36 29.12
C THR A 191 12.13 12.48 28.17
N SER A 192 13.34 12.41 28.71
CA SER A 192 14.57 12.67 27.97
C SER A 192 14.85 11.69 26.81
N ASP A 193 14.18 10.55 26.78
CA ASP A 193 14.30 9.53 25.72
C ASP A 193 13.27 9.70 24.59
N GLY A 194 12.43 10.76 24.65
CA GLY A 194 11.39 11.02 23.66
C GLY A 194 10.09 10.24 23.89
N SER A 195 10.01 9.44 24.96
CA SER A 195 8.75 8.92 25.45
C SER A 195 8.01 9.96 26.29
N GLY A 196 6.74 9.73 26.60
CA GLY A 196 5.96 10.65 27.41
C GLY A 196 4.51 10.28 27.52
N THR A 197 3.71 11.23 27.96
CA THR A 197 2.25 11.07 28.09
C THR A 197 1.51 12.24 27.47
N ALA A 198 0.34 11.96 26.90
CA ALA A 198 -0.65 12.97 26.53
C ALA A 198 -1.96 12.65 27.26
N THR A 199 -2.52 13.64 27.94
CA THR A 199 -3.74 13.47 28.74
C THR A 199 -4.88 14.28 28.13
N PHE A 200 -6.00 13.61 27.92
CA PHE A 200 -7.23 14.12 27.36
C PHE A 200 -8.32 14.07 28.41
N PRO A 201 -8.59 15.19 29.13
CA PRO A 201 -9.55 15.23 30.21
C PRO A 201 -10.97 14.90 29.76
N LEU A 202 -11.74 14.28 30.65
CA LEU A 202 -13.17 14.13 30.46
C LEU A 202 -13.88 15.47 30.74
N PRO A 203 -14.94 15.78 29.99
CA PRO A 203 -15.80 16.89 30.34
C PRO A 203 -16.47 16.64 31.72
N SER A 204 -16.83 17.70 32.42
CA SER A 204 -17.50 17.58 33.73
C SER A 204 -18.77 16.74 33.60
N GLY A 205 -18.87 15.70 34.45
CA GLY A 205 -19.98 14.73 34.39
C GLY A 205 -19.97 13.76 33.22
N GLY A 206 -18.94 13.80 32.35
CA GLY A 206 -18.79 12.89 31.20
C GLY A 206 -18.24 11.52 31.61
N SER A 207 -18.53 10.51 30.78
CA SER A 207 -17.95 9.17 30.90
C SER A 207 -17.02 8.86 29.72
N ALA A 208 -16.00 8.03 29.95
CA ALA A 208 -15.08 7.62 28.89
C ALA A 208 -15.80 6.89 27.73
N SER A 209 -16.87 6.17 28.02
CA SER A 209 -17.66 5.46 27.00
C SER A 209 -18.42 6.39 26.06
N SER A 210 -18.72 7.62 26.47
CA SER A 210 -19.39 8.63 25.64
C SER A 210 -18.44 9.52 24.85
N GLN A 211 -17.12 9.38 25.05
CA GLN A 211 -16.12 10.22 24.41
C GLN A 211 -15.39 9.47 23.28
N LEU A 212 -15.10 10.16 22.17
CA LEU A 212 -14.27 9.66 21.08
C LEU A 212 -12.79 9.62 21.47
N LEU A 213 -12.36 10.50 22.36
CA LEU A 213 -11.00 10.60 22.85
C LEU A 213 -11.02 11.03 24.32
N SER A 214 -10.41 10.24 25.21
CA SER A 214 -10.29 10.58 26.63
C SER A 214 -9.18 9.77 27.30
N GLY A 215 -8.77 10.21 28.50
CA GLY A 215 -7.78 9.52 29.33
C GLY A 215 -6.34 9.80 28.90
N THR A 216 -5.41 9.10 29.53
CA THR A 216 -3.97 9.27 29.28
C THR A 216 -3.48 8.26 28.26
N ARG A 217 -2.69 8.75 27.31
CA ARG A 217 -1.98 7.95 26.31
C ARG A 217 -0.48 8.07 26.55
N GLN A 218 0.24 6.95 26.52
CA GLN A 218 1.67 7.02 26.33
C GLN A 218 1.94 7.43 24.90
N ILE A 219 2.91 8.30 24.71
CA ILE A 219 3.35 8.77 23.39
C ILE A 219 4.85 8.56 23.22
N PHE A 220 5.27 8.38 21.98
CA PHE A 220 6.67 8.37 21.55
C PHE A 220 6.81 9.37 20.40
N VAL A 221 7.80 10.22 20.49
CA VAL A 221 8.12 11.23 19.48
C VAL A 221 9.29 10.72 18.66
N SER A 222 9.20 10.77 17.32
CA SER A 222 10.32 10.43 16.44
C SER A 222 11.50 11.38 16.65
N SER A 223 12.72 10.91 16.38
CA SER A 223 13.96 11.69 16.58
C SER A 223 13.99 13.03 15.83
N ASP A 224 13.24 13.18 14.75
CA ASP A 224 13.05 14.40 13.96
C ASP A 224 11.81 15.22 14.37
N SER A 225 11.05 14.77 15.37
CA SER A 225 9.82 15.36 15.85
C SER A 225 8.70 15.50 14.80
N ASN A 226 8.75 14.75 13.71
CA ASN A 226 7.72 14.79 12.67
C ASN A 226 6.58 13.80 12.92
N LEU A 227 6.82 12.78 13.74
CA LEU A 227 5.84 11.74 14.05
C LEU A 227 5.64 11.58 15.55
N VAL A 228 4.40 11.33 15.94
CA VAL A 228 4.00 10.92 17.28
C VAL A 228 3.21 9.65 17.19
N ILE A 229 3.65 8.58 17.85
CA ILE A 229 2.88 7.35 17.97
C ILE A 229 2.53 7.10 19.43
N GLY A 230 1.40 6.46 19.69
CA GLY A 230 1.04 6.21 21.06
C GLY A 230 -0.27 5.46 21.24
N GLY A 231 -0.74 5.45 22.48
CA GLY A 231 -2.01 4.89 22.88
C GLY A 231 -2.11 4.64 24.38
N SER A 232 -3.24 4.09 24.80
CA SER A 232 -3.55 3.79 26.19
C SER A 232 -2.60 2.74 26.79
N THR A 233 -2.26 2.94 28.05
CA THR A 233 -1.58 1.94 28.89
C THR A 233 -2.49 1.42 30.00
N ALA A 234 -3.77 1.79 29.99
CA ALA A 234 -4.75 1.28 30.94
C ALA A 234 -5.02 -0.22 30.68
N PRO A 235 -5.48 -0.99 31.69
CA PRO A 235 -5.96 -2.35 31.48
C PRO A 235 -6.99 -2.41 30.35
N GLY A 236 -6.81 -3.36 29.41
CA GLY A 236 -7.67 -3.48 28.23
C GLY A 236 -7.56 -2.34 27.22
N GLY A 237 -6.51 -1.52 27.28
CA GLY A 237 -6.24 -0.43 26.35
C GLY A 237 -5.64 -0.93 25.04
N HIS A 238 -6.48 -1.22 24.05
CA HIS A 238 -6.07 -1.68 22.73
C HIS A 238 -6.37 -0.60 21.70
N ASP A 239 -5.38 0.25 21.43
CA ASP A 239 -5.51 1.37 20.51
C ASP A 239 -4.20 1.74 19.83
N LEU A 240 -4.34 2.50 18.77
CA LEU A 240 -3.26 3.19 18.09
C LEU A 240 -3.61 4.68 17.97
N LEU A 241 -2.63 5.53 18.27
CA LEU A 241 -2.60 6.94 17.98
C LEU A 241 -1.42 7.22 17.08
N ILE A 242 -1.66 7.85 15.92
CA ILE A 242 -0.64 8.19 14.93
C ILE A 242 -0.82 9.66 14.59
N GLY A 243 0.14 10.48 14.97
CA GLY A 243 0.20 11.90 14.65
C GLY A 243 1.35 12.19 13.67
N SER A 244 1.06 12.91 12.61
CA SER A 244 2.06 13.41 11.66
C SER A 244 2.05 14.94 11.68
N LYS A 245 3.23 15.55 11.85
CA LYS A 245 3.40 17.00 11.85
C LYS A 245 2.90 17.55 10.51
N ALA A 246 2.05 18.55 10.55
CA ALA A 246 1.41 19.11 9.37
C ALA A 246 2.43 19.60 8.33
N PHE A 247 2.06 19.55 7.07
CA PHE A 247 2.84 20.11 5.97
C PHE A 247 3.11 21.60 6.22
N SER A 248 4.33 22.04 5.95
CA SER A 248 4.71 23.45 6.12
C SER A 248 4.42 24.24 4.85
N GLY A 249 3.73 25.36 4.97
CA GLY A 249 3.30 26.18 3.84
C GLY A 249 1.93 25.78 3.30
N THR A 250 1.59 26.26 2.11
CA THR A 250 0.34 25.93 1.43
C THR A 250 0.47 24.62 0.69
N ALA A 251 -0.34 23.63 1.06
CA ALA A 251 -0.35 22.33 0.41
C ALA A 251 -1.32 22.32 -0.79
N ASP A 252 -1.01 21.45 -1.73
CA ASP A 252 -1.82 21.11 -2.89
C ASP A 252 -1.62 19.65 -3.30
N ALA A 253 -2.23 19.21 -4.39
CA ALA A 253 -2.04 17.84 -4.88
C ALA A 253 -0.57 17.53 -5.18
N GLY A 254 0.22 18.50 -5.64
CA GLY A 254 1.66 18.36 -5.94
C GLY A 254 2.52 18.10 -4.70
N SER A 255 2.03 18.46 -3.52
CA SER A 255 2.69 18.22 -2.25
C SER A 255 2.75 16.73 -1.87
N LEU A 256 1.91 15.89 -2.50
CA LEU A 256 1.95 14.44 -2.36
C LEU A 256 2.36 13.82 -3.70
N ARG A 257 3.65 13.63 -3.88
CA ARG A 257 4.23 13.01 -5.08
C ARG A 257 5.38 12.11 -4.69
N SER A 258 5.19 10.82 -4.68
CA SER A 258 6.24 9.79 -4.50
C SER A 258 5.62 8.41 -4.35
N LEU A 259 6.50 7.42 -4.19
CA LEU A 259 6.18 6.10 -3.66
C LEU A 259 6.14 6.16 -2.13
N PHE A 260 5.12 5.53 -1.54
CA PHE A 260 4.93 5.37 -0.10
C PHE A 260 4.77 3.90 0.23
N PHE A 261 5.32 3.46 1.36
CA PHE A 261 4.92 2.21 1.99
C PHE A 261 3.79 2.49 2.97
N ALA A 262 2.75 1.68 2.92
CA ALA A 262 1.55 1.86 3.71
C ALA A 262 1.15 0.56 4.40
N ALA A 263 0.62 0.68 5.61
CA ALA A 263 -0.11 -0.40 6.27
C ALA A 263 -1.30 0.17 7.05
N GLY A 264 -2.27 -0.69 7.32
CA GLY A 264 -3.46 -0.27 8.06
C GLY A 264 -4.24 -1.44 8.63
N LEU A 265 -5.12 -1.09 9.55
CA LEU A 265 -6.08 -1.97 10.21
C LEU A 265 -7.48 -1.46 9.90
N GLN A 266 -8.35 -2.38 9.51
CA GLN A 266 -9.73 -2.10 9.11
C GLN A 266 -10.70 -2.96 9.93
N LEU A 267 -11.87 -2.40 10.24
CA LEU A 267 -13.04 -3.14 10.68
C LEU A 267 -14.21 -2.70 9.81
N THR A 268 -14.58 -3.50 8.83
CA THR A 268 -15.88 -3.40 8.15
C THR A 268 -16.90 -4.20 8.94
N PRO A 269 -18.22 -4.05 8.75
CA PRO A 269 -19.23 -4.63 9.66
C PRO A 269 -18.87 -6.05 10.12
N ASN A 270 -18.42 -6.16 11.38
CA ASN A 270 -18.00 -7.39 12.06
C ASN A 270 -16.87 -8.20 11.37
N ARG A 271 -16.08 -7.58 10.48
CA ARG A 271 -15.00 -8.25 9.76
C ARG A 271 -13.71 -7.44 9.87
N PRO A 272 -12.81 -7.79 10.78
CA PRO A 272 -11.47 -7.22 10.80
C PRO A 272 -10.72 -7.52 9.50
N GLY A 273 -9.90 -6.56 9.10
CA GLY A 273 -8.97 -6.69 8.00
C GLY A 273 -7.68 -5.93 8.31
N SER A 274 -6.58 -6.36 7.73
CA SER A 274 -5.34 -5.60 7.76
C SER A 274 -4.65 -5.66 6.42
N TYR A 275 -3.86 -4.64 6.12
CA TYR A 275 -3.14 -4.58 4.85
C TYR A 275 -1.73 -4.02 5.02
N SER A 276 -0.86 -4.41 4.11
CA SER A 276 0.41 -3.74 3.85
C SER A 276 0.68 -3.67 2.35
N GLY A 277 1.45 -2.68 1.92
CA GLY A 277 1.78 -2.53 0.51
C GLY A 277 2.46 -1.21 0.19
N ALA A 278 2.34 -0.79 -1.08
CA ALA A 278 2.86 0.47 -1.55
C ALA A 278 1.79 1.29 -2.26
N ALA A 279 1.96 2.60 -2.25
CA ALA A 279 1.10 3.54 -2.95
C ALA A 279 1.97 4.58 -3.67
N ASN A 280 1.68 4.85 -4.92
CA ASN A 280 2.37 5.86 -5.71
C ASN A 280 1.41 7.02 -5.99
N ALA A 281 1.74 8.19 -5.46
CA ALA A 281 1.00 9.42 -5.71
C ALA A 281 1.65 10.21 -6.85
N ASN A 282 0.86 10.63 -7.83
CA ASN A 282 1.38 11.29 -9.03
C ASN A 282 1.55 12.82 -8.90
N GLY A 283 1.10 13.41 -7.80
CA GLY A 283 1.12 14.87 -7.60
C GLY A 283 0.01 15.62 -8.34
N SER A 284 -0.96 14.91 -8.92
CA SER A 284 -2.07 15.50 -9.68
C SER A 284 -3.43 14.96 -9.25
N GLY A 285 -3.53 14.49 -7.99
CA GLY A 285 -4.78 14.00 -7.42
C GLY A 285 -5.07 12.52 -7.68
N LYS A 286 -4.13 11.75 -8.24
CA LYS A 286 -4.28 10.30 -8.44
C LYS A 286 -3.25 9.52 -7.61
N LEU A 287 -3.73 8.48 -6.96
CA LEU A 287 -2.96 7.53 -6.17
C LEU A 287 -3.18 6.12 -6.74
N VAL A 288 -2.10 5.42 -7.04
CA VAL A 288 -2.13 3.99 -7.39
C VAL A 288 -1.53 3.20 -6.26
N SER A 289 -2.23 2.18 -5.79
CA SER A 289 -1.78 1.32 -4.71
C SER A 289 -1.72 -0.15 -5.12
N SER A 290 -0.71 -0.85 -4.63
CA SER A 290 -0.65 -2.31 -4.62
C SER A 290 -0.55 -2.75 -3.17
N ARG A 291 -1.54 -3.49 -2.70
CA ARG A 291 -1.67 -3.89 -1.29
C ARG A 291 -2.00 -5.37 -1.19
N ARG A 292 -1.38 -6.02 -0.23
CA ARG A 292 -1.80 -7.33 0.22
C ARG A 292 -2.73 -7.15 1.41
N VAL A 293 -3.95 -7.64 1.29
CA VAL A 293 -5.02 -7.44 2.27
C VAL A 293 -5.37 -8.79 2.87
N ARG A 294 -5.25 -8.91 4.19
CA ARG A 294 -5.79 -10.04 4.95
C ARG A 294 -7.25 -9.73 5.31
N GLN A 295 -8.14 -10.60 4.92
CA GLN A 295 -9.55 -10.59 5.30
C GLN A 295 -9.93 -11.93 5.94
N LEU A 296 -11.17 -12.05 6.42
CA LEU A 296 -11.65 -13.28 7.06
C LEU A 296 -11.61 -14.47 6.08
N GLU A 297 -11.97 -14.23 4.85
CA GLU A 297 -12.05 -15.22 3.77
C GLU A 297 -10.68 -15.63 3.23
N GLY A 298 -9.63 -14.85 3.48
CA GLY A 298 -8.29 -15.13 2.96
C GLY A 298 -7.41 -13.91 2.77
N VAL A 299 -6.42 -14.07 1.91
CA VAL A 299 -5.54 -12.99 1.46
C VAL A 299 -5.93 -12.61 0.04
N LEU A 300 -6.03 -11.31 -0.19
CA LEU A 300 -6.27 -10.74 -1.50
C LEU A 300 -5.12 -9.78 -1.85
N ASP A 301 -4.51 -9.96 -3.01
CA ASP A 301 -3.64 -8.97 -3.60
C ASP A 301 -4.49 -7.99 -4.40
N PHE A 302 -4.47 -6.73 -3.98
CA PHE A 302 -5.27 -5.66 -4.55
C PHE A 302 -4.37 -4.63 -5.22
N THR A 303 -4.68 -4.30 -6.48
CA THR A 303 -4.08 -3.16 -7.17
C THR A 303 -5.19 -2.24 -7.63
N GLY A 304 -5.17 -0.99 -7.19
CA GLY A 304 -6.25 -0.05 -7.49
C GLY A 304 -5.81 1.39 -7.60
N GLY A 305 -6.58 2.16 -8.34
CA GLY A 305 -6.50 3.60 -8.46
C GLY A 305 -7.48 4.28 -7.52
N SER A 306 -7.06 5.41 -6.97
CA SER A 306 -7.91 6.26 -6.11
C SER A 306 -7.64 7.72 -6.40
N ASP A 307 -8.68 8.52 -6.32
CA ASP A 307 -8.55 9.97 -6.31
C ASP A 307 -8.22 10.45 -4.90
N TYR A 308 -7.36 11.46 -4.81
CA TYR A 308 -7.12 12.18 -3.58
C TYR A 308 -7.30 13.69 -3.78
N SER A 309 -7.71 14.37 -2.73
CA SER A 309 -7.75 15.82 -2.67
C SER A 309 -6.96 16.31 -1.47
N ILE A 310 -6.30 17.47 -1.59
CA ILE A 310 -5.54 18.10 -0.51
C ILE A 310 -5.96 19.54 -0.42
N THR A 311 -6.31 20.00 0.77
CA THR A 311 -6.60 21.39 1.10
C THR A 311 -5.31 22.11 1.52
N ALA A 312 -5.34 23.44 1.56
CA ALA A 312 -4.18 24.28 1.82
C ALA A 312 -3.44 23.99 3.14
N ASP A 313 -4.14 23.42 4.13
CA ASP A 313 -3.54 23.01 5.42
C ASP A 313 -2.92 21.60 5.41
N GLY A 314 -2.99 20.90 4.27
CA GLY A 314 -2.48 19.53 4.11
C GLY A 314 -3.47 18.42 4.48
N SER A 315 -4.67 18.76 4.93
CA SER A 315 -5.76 17.78 5.09
C SER A 315 -6.45 17.50 3.75
N GLY A 316 -7.27 16.45 3.70
CA GLY A 316 -7.98 16.12 2.48
C GLY A 316 -8.72 14.79 2.57
N SER A 317 -8.92 14.16 1.42
CA SER A 317 -9.57 12.85 1.33
C SER A 317 -8.89 11.96 0.29
N VAL A 318 -8.93 10.65 0.56
CA VAL A 318 -8.66 9.58 -0.42
C VAL A 318 -9.91 8.72 -0.46
N GLN A 319 -10.59 8.70 -1.61
CA GLN A 319 -11.94 8.13 -1.68
C GLN A 319 -12.85 8.75 -0.60
N SER A 320 -13.47 7.92 0.26
CA SER A 320 -14.30 8.37 1.38
C SER A 320 -13.54 8.56 2.70
N ASN A 321 -12.23 8.24 2.76
CA ASN A 321 -11.44 8.33 3.98
C ASN A 321 -10.88 9.74 4.19
N ARG A 322 -10.83 10.21 5.44
CA ARG A 322 -10.07 11.40 5.82
C ARG A 322 -8.58 11.12 5.73
N PHE A 323 -7.84 12.12 5.35
CA PHE A 323 -6.44 12.02 5.03
C PHE A 323 -5.72 13.32 5.39
N ALA A 324 -4.45 13.23 5.77
CA ALA A 324 -3.60 14.40 5.90
C ALA A 324 -2.14 14.06 5.61
N ILE A 325 -1.47 14.93 4.87
CA ILE A 325 -0.06 14.80 4.55
C ILE A 325 0.81 15.37 5.67
N GLY A 326 1.93 14.72 5.90
CA GLY A 326 2.92 15.11 6.89
C GLY A 326 3.95 16.11 6.36
N ALA A 327 4.85 16.51 7.26
CA ALA A 327 5.93 17.44 6.99
C ALA A 327 6.73 17.04 5.75
N GLY A 328 6.95 17.99 4.84
CA GLY A 328 7.67 17.75 3.58
C GLY A 328 7.02 16.74 2.64
N GLY A 329 5.78 16.34 2.86
CA GLY A 329 5.12 15.28 2.09
C GLY A 329 5.75 13.89 2.33
N ASN A 330 6.40 13.67 3.49
CA ASN A 330 7.13 12.43 3.76
C ASN A 330 6.28 11.34 4.40
N SER A 331 5.07 11.66 4.81
CA SER A 331 4.10 10.71 5.35
C SER A 331 2.68 11.15 5.06
N TYR A 332 1.73 10.25 5.25
CA TYR A 332 0.34 10.62 5.43
C TYR A 332 -0.34 9.70 6.45
N VAL A 333 -1.32 10.26 7.14
CA VAL A 333 -2.24 9.52 8.01
C VAL A 333 -3.58 9.39 7.33
N LEU A 334 -4.25 8.24 7.52
CA LEU A 334 -5.53 7.92 6.94
C LEU A 334 -6.48 7.46 8.05
N ASN A 335 -7.74 7.87 7.95
CA ASN A 335 -8.76 7.53 8.92
C ASN A 335 -10.11 7.27 8.24
N GLY A 336 -10.73 6.15 8.58
CA GLY A 336 -12.01 5.72 8.05
C GLY A 336 -13.23 6.50 8.59
N VAL A 337 -13.04 7.68 9.18
CA VAL A 337 -14.14 8.62 9.48
C VAL A 337 -14.57 9.23 8.16
N GLY A 338 -15.25 8.43 7.36
CA GLY A 338 -15.73 8.82 6.04
C GLY A 338 -16.93 9.75 6.09
N ILE A 339 -17.21 10.32 4.92
CA ILE A 339 -18.29 11.31 4.68
C ILE A 339 -19.70 10.67 4.78
N ALA A 340 -19.80 9.34 4.77
CA ALA A 340 -21.08 8.63 4.87
C ALA A 340 -21.12 7.74 6.12
N ASP A 341 -22.29 7.60 6.71
CA ASP A 341 -22.62 6.72 7.84
C ASP A 341 -22.36 5.23 7.49
N SER A 342 -21.08 4.87 7.32
CA SER A 342 -20.68 3.49 7.10
C SER A 342 -20.13 2.91 8.40
N ASN A 343 -20.47 1.68 8.70
CA ASN A 343 -19.97 0.92 9.85
C ASN A 343 -18.49 0.50 9.66
N SER A 344 -17.75 1.15 8.76
CA SER A 344 -16.34 0.86 8.50
C SER A 344 -15.44 1.73 9.36
N TYR A 345 -14.48 1.12 10.02
CA TYR A 345 -13.44 1.76 10.80
C TYR A 345 -12.11 1.47 10.15
N GLU A 346 -11.25 2.45 10.02
CA GLU A 346 -9.92 2.27 9.45
C GLU A 346 -8.93 3.22 10.07
N ILE A 347 -7.74 2.71 10.35
CA ILE A 347 -6.54 3.49 10.62
C ILE A 347 -5.45 3.04 9.67
N GLY A 348 -4.87 3.98 8.95
CA GLY A 348 -3.76 3.73 8.03
C GLY A 348 -2.65 4.75 8.22
N PHE A 349 -1.45 4.31 7.98
CA PHE A 349 -0.26 5.15 7.98
C PHE A 349 0.61 4.81 6.79
N ALA A 350 1.15 5.83 6.16
CA ALA A 350 2.09 5.67 5.08
C ALA A 350 3.31 6.56 5.26
N ILE A 351 4.44 6.03 4.86
CA ILE A 351 5.73 6.68 4.93
C ILE A 351 6.38 6.69 3.55
N ARG A 352 6.93 7.84 3.16
CA ARG A 352 7.63 7.98 1.88
C ARG A 352 8.77 6.98 1.79
N ALA A 353 8.77 6.19 0.72
CA ALA A 353 9.84 5.24 0.47
C ALA A 353 11.18 5.96 0.30
N THR A 354 12.21 5.42 0.90
CA THR A 354 13.58 5.82 0.56
C THR A 354 13.85 5.35 -0.85
N ALA A 355 14.41 6.23 -1.69
CA ALA A 355 14.77 5.85 -3.06
C ALA A 355 15.73 4.66 -3.03
N ALA A 356 15.27 3.53 -3.54
CA ALA A 356 16.11 2.36 -3.68
C ALA A 356 16.92 2.49 -4.97
N VAL A 357 18.24 2.55 -4.85
CA VAL A 357 19.17 2.55 -5.97
C VAL A 357 20.07 1.35 -5.83
N SER A 358 20.07 0.45 -6.79
CA SER A 358 20.99 -0.68 -6.78
C SER A 358 22.31 -0.26 -7.43
N GLY A 359 23.37 -0.21 -6.61
CA GLY A 359 24.72 0.04 -7.03
C GLY A 359 25.15 1.52 -6.97
N THR A 360 26.46 1.71 -6.89
CA THR A 360 27.13 3.02 -6.86
C THR A 360 27.50 3.51 -8.27
N GLY A 361 26.94 2.86 -9.32
CA GLY A 361 27.35 3.05 -10.71
C GLY A 361 26.28 3.71 -11.58
N THR A 362 26.68 4.03 -12.79
CA THR A 362 25.84 4.52 -13.87
C THR A 362 25.08 3.39 -14.58
N PHE A 363 25.17 2.15 -14.08
CA PHE A 363 24.53 0.96 -14.66
C PHE A 363 23.84 0.11 -13.58
N TYR A 364 22.51 0.24 -13.49
CA TYR A 364 21.68 -0.46 -12.49
C TYR A 364 20.22 -0.57 -12.91
N ILE A 365 19.51 -1.57 -12.37
CA ILE A 365 18.05 -1.60 -12.31
C ILE A 365 17.62 -0.84 -11.06
N ASN A 366 16.65 0.08 -11.18
CA ASN A 366 15.97 0.61 -10.01
C ASN A 366 15.09 -0.51 -9.40
N PRO A 367 15.35 -0.96 -8.17
CA PRO A 367 14.55 -2.04 -7.55
C PRO A 367 13.06 -1.75 -7.45
N GLN A 368 12.68 -0.46 -7.40
CA GLN A 368 11.29 0.00 -7.40
C GLN A 368 10.76 0.27 -8.80
N GLY A 369 11.54 -0.01 -9.84
CA GLY A 369 11.25 0.34 -11.22
C GLY A 369 10.94 -0.83 -12.13
N VAL A 370 10.75 -2.06 -11.64
CA VAL A 370 10.23 -3.19 -12.42
C VAL A 370 8.71 -3.21 -12.25
N VAL A 371 7.97 -2.87 -13.30
CA VAL A 371 6.53 -2.64 -13.23
C VAL A 371 5.80 -3.25 -14.43
N ASN A 372 4.53 -3.59 -14.26
CA ASN A 372 3.63 -3.92 -15.36
C ASN A 372 3.56 -2.75 -16.35
N ALA A 373 3.77 -3.00 -17.65
CA ALA A 373 3.87 -1.95 -18.66
C ALA A 373 2.55 -1.24 -18.96
N ALA A 374 1.42 -1.83 -18.57
CA ALA A 374 0.10 -1.25 -18.78
C ALA A 374 -0.38 -0.44 -17.55
N SER A 375 -0.29 -1.03 -16.37
CA SER A 375 -0.84 -0.45 -15.14
C SER A 375 0.16 0.43 -14.38
N PHE A 376 1.47 0.26 -14.59
CA PHE A 376 2.52 0.88 -13.79
C PHE A 376 2.30 0.72 -12.27
N ALA A 377 1.70 -0.43 -11.89
CA ALA A 377 1.43 -0.72 -10.48
C ALA A 377 2.72 -0.59 -9.65
N PRO A 378 2.67 0.01 -8.46
CA PRO A 378 3.85 0.26 -7.65
C PRO A 378 4.49 -1.04 -7.18
N VAL A 379 5.75 -0.95 -6.75
CA VAL A 379 6.50 -2.07 -6.19
C VAL A 379 5.68 -2.84 -5.14
N GLY A 380 5.75 -4.17 -5.20
CA GLY A 380 4.89 -5.07 -4.40
C GLY A 380 3.81 -5.75 -5.23
N ALA A 381 3.40 -5.16 -6.36
CA ALA A 381 2.66 -5.91 -7.37
C ALA A 381 3.55 -7.02 -7.93
N PRO A 382 3.05 -8.26 -8.05
CA PRO A 382 3.80 -9.34 -8.68
C PRO A 382 3.96 -9.10 -10.17
N VAL A 383 4.91 -9.80 -10.79
CA VAL A 383 4.94 -10.03 -12.24
C VAL A 383 4.39 -11.42 -12.55
N SER A 384 3.99 -11.67 -13.81
CA SER A 384 3.47 -12.97 -14.22
C SER A 384 4.07 -13.46 -15.54
N PRO A 385 4.10 -14.78 -15.81
CA PRO A 385 4.55 -15.30 -17.10
C PRO A 385 3.76 -14.71 -18.27
N GLY A 386 4.44 -14.34 -19.36
CA GLY A 386 3.83 -13.72 -20.54
C GLY A 386 3.45 -12.25 -20.37
N GLU A 387 3.73 -11.64 -19.21
CA GLU A 387 3.47 -10.23 -18.95
C GLU A 387 4.43 -9.32 -19.71
N PHE A 388 3.92 -8.23 -20.24
CA PHE A 388 4.72 -7.14 -20.78
C PHE A 388 5.07 -6.18 -19.66
N ILE A 389 6.37 -6.00 -19.40
CA ILE A 389 6.89 -5.21 -18.27
C ILE A 389 7.78 -4.07 -18.75
N SER A 390 7.89 -3.04 -17.93
CA SER A 390 8.88 -1.97 -18.05
C SER A 390 9.87 -2.05 -16.88
N ILE A 391 11.16 -1.95 -17.23
CA ILE A 391 12.27 -1.92 -16.26
C ILE A 391 12.92 -0.55 -16.35
N PHE A 392 12.86 0.22 -15.28
CA PHE A 392 13.51 1.53 -15.16
C PHE A 392 14.84 1.40 -14.41
N GLY A 393 15.84 2.19 -14.84
CA GLY A 393 17.17 2.18 -14.25
C GLY A 393 18.07 3.18 -14.94
N ALA A 394 19.35 2.84 -15.09
CA ALA A 394 20.31 3.69 -15.79
C ALA A 394 21.39 2.88 -16.51
N GLY A 395 21.94 3.46 -17.57
CA GLY A 395 23.11 2.96 -18.26
C GLY A 395 22.88 1.69 -19.08
N PHE A 396 21.61 1.36 -19.40
CA PHE A 396 21.29 0.12 -20.12
C PHE A 396 21.86 0.14 -21.55
N ALA A 397 21.67 1.23 -22.29
CA ALA A 397 22.16 1.37 -23.66
C ALA A 397 22.66 2.78 -23.93
N THR A 398 23.49 2.93 -24.97
CA THR A 398 23.98 4.22 -25.47
C THR A 398 23.03 4.86 -26.50
N ALA A 399 22.17 4.05 -27.12
CA ALA A 399 21.18 4.49 -28.10
C ALA A 399 19.86 3.77 -27.87
N THR A 400 18.75 4.42 -28.26
CA THR A 400 17.42 3.80 -28.22
C THR A 400 17.29 2.80 -29.38
N SER A 401 16.76 1.62 -29.07
CA SER A 401 16.45 0.55 -30.02
C SER A 401 15.04 0.01 -29.80
N VAL A 402 14.32 -0.27 -30.87
CA VAL A 402 12.99 -0.87 -30.89
C VAL A 402 13.01 -2.10 -31.78
N ALA A 403 12.45 -3.20 -31.32
CA ALA A 403 12.37 -4.43 -32.10
C ALA A 403 10.98 -4.63 -32.71
N SER A 404 10.92 -5.40 -33.78
CA SER A 404 9.70 -6.00 -34.34
C SER A 404 9.70 -7.52 -34.07
N ALA A 405 8.52 -8.14 -34.17
CA ALA A 405 8.43 -9.60 -33.99
C ALA A 405 9.16 -10.39 -35.09
N PRO A 406 9.78 -11.51 -34.74
CA PRO A 406 9.93 -12.08 -33.42
C PRO A 406 10.86 -11.25 -32.56
N LEU A 407 10.46 -11.00 -31.28
CA LEU A 407 11.26 -10.20 -30.37
C LEU A 407 12.59 -10.90 -30.04
N PRO A 408 13.75 -10.22 -30.18
CA PRO A 408 15.06 -10.81 -29.92
C PRO A 408 15.33 -10.92 -28.40
N ALA A 409 16.17 -11.87 -28.01
CA ALA A 409 16.70 -11.97 -26.65
C ALA A 409 17.82 -10.95 -26.36
N THR A 410 18.36 -10.28 -27.40
CA THR A 410 19.36 -9.23 -27.28
C THR A 410 18.99 -8.07 -28.20
N LEU A 411 18.90 -6.86 -27.69
CA LEU A 411 18.55 -5.66 -28.46
C LEU A 411 19.50 -4.51 -28.09
N GLY A 412 20.13 -3.90 -29.08
CA GLY A 412 21.10 -2.82 -28.84
C GLY A 412 22.27 -3.22 -27.94
N GLY A 413 22.69 -4.49 -27.94
CA GLY A 413 23.72 -5.05 -27.08
C GLY A 413 23.29 -5.31 -25.62
N VAL A 414 22.00 -5.17 -25.33
CA VAL A 414 21.40 -5.40 -24.00
C VAL A 414 20.68 -6.75 -23.97
N GLN A 415 20.80 -7.47 -22.88
CA GLN A 415 20.04 -8.67 -22.56
C GLN A 415 19.44 -8.56 -21.16
N VAL A 416 18.22 -9.05 -20.97
CA VAL A 416 17.57 -9.20 -19.67
C VAL A 416 17.42 -10.68 -19.37
N LEU A 417 17.85 -11.09 -18.18
CA LEU A 417 17.65 -12.44 -17.66
C LEU A 417 16.61 -12.38 -16.54
N ILE A 418 15.58 -13.22 -16.64
CA ILE A 418 14.54 -13.39 -15.62
C ILE A 418 14.58 -14.84 -15.16
N ASN A 419 14.97 -15.10 -13.89
CA ASN A 419 15.29 -16.46 -13.38
C ASN A 419 16.25 -17.21 -14.32
N ASN A 420 17.28 -16.53 -14.83
CA ASN A 420 18.27 -16.99 -15.82
C ASN A 420 17.70 -17.29 -17.23
N ALA A 421 16.41 -17.11 -17.48
CA ALA A 421 15.83 -17.21 -18.82
C ALA A 421 15.97 -15.86 -19.56
N PRO A 422 16.45 -15.84 -20.82
CA PRO A 422 16.54 -14.59 -21.58
C PRO A 422 15.13 -14.09 -21.95
N ALA A 423 14.85 -12.85 -21.61
CA ALA A 423 13.57 -12.19 -21.90
C ALA A 423 13.53 -11.65 -23.33
N PRO A 424 12.43 -11.80 -24.09
CA PRO A 424 12.23 -11.14 -25.38
C PRO A 424 12.13 -9.62 -25.20
N LEU A 425 12.99 -8.86 -25.90
CA LEU A 425 13.10 -7.42 -25.77
C LEU A 425 12.33 -6.69 -26.87
N TYR A 426 11.51 -5.72 -26.49
CA TYR A 426 10.80 -4.83 -27.40
C TYR A 426 11.47 -3.47 -27.54
N PHE A 427 11.86 -2.87 -26.41
CA PHE A 427 12.40 -1.52 -26.35
C PHE A 427 13.58 -1.45 -25.39
N VAL A 428 14.61 -0.72 -25.76
CA VAL A 428 15.79 -0.45 -24.94
C VAL A 428 16.21 0.99 -25.13
N SER A 429 16.47 1.69 -24.04
CA SER A 429 17.08 3.03 -24.00
C SER A 429 18.10 3.10 -22.86
N SER A 430 18.67 4.26 -22.60
CA SER A 430 19.61 4.43 -21.49
C SER A 430 18.96 4.24 -20.09
N GLY A 431 17.65 4.50 -19.97
CA GLY A 431 16.92 4.49 -18.69
C GLY A 431 15.74 3.53 -18.62
N GLN A 432 15.37 2.90 -19.72
CA GLN A 432 14.20 2.01 -19.77
C GLN A 432 14.42 0.82 -20.70
N ILE A 433 13.93 -0.33 -20.26
CA ILE A 433 13.77 -1.54 -21.07
C ILE A 433 12.31 -1.96 -20.99
N SER A 434 11.71 -2.35 -22.15
CA SER A 434 10.41 -3.03 -22.16
C SER A 434 10.58 -4.42 -22.76
N CYS A 435 10.12 -5.45 -22.04
CA CYS A 435 10.31 -6.85 -22.41
C CYS A 435 9.14 -7.72 -21.92
N LEU A 436 9.11 -8.97 -22.40
CA LEU A 436 8.17 -9.98 -21.93
C LEU A 436 8.80 -10.86 -20.86
N VAL A 437 8.07 -11.16 -19.82
CA VAL A 437 8.41 -12.22 -18.87
C VAL A 437 8.23 -13.56 -19.60
N PRO A 438 9.28 -14.40 -19.73
CA PRO A 438 9.15 -15.67 -20.43
C PRO A 438 8.05 -16.57 -19.82
N PHE A 439 7.27 -17.25 -20.62
CA PHE A 439 6.19 -18.15 -20.16
C PHE A 439 6.70 -19.30 -19.29
N GLY A 440 7.97 -19.69 -19.43
CA GLY A 440 8.60 -20.74 -18.64
C GLY A 440 9.08 -20.31 -17.25
N VAL A 441 8.95 -19.05 -16.85
CA VAL A 441 9.36 -18.58 -15.53
C VAL A 441 8.40 -19.11 -14.47
N THR A 442 8.94 -19.77 -13.44
CA THR A 442 8.19 -20.40 -12.34
C THR A 442 8.79 -20.06 -10.97
N GLY A 443 8.03 -20.30 -9.91
CA GLY A 443 8.41 -20.02 -8.52
C GLY A 443 7.52 -18.97 -7.87
N SER A 444 7.95 -18.45 -6.73
CA SER A 444 7.27 -17.36 -6.01
C SER A 444 7.95 -16.00 -6.19
N THR A 445 9.14 -15.99 -6.84
CA THR A 445 9.96 -14.79 -7.04
C THR A 445 10.59 -14.86 -8.43
N ALA A 446 10.62 -13.72 -9.11
CA ALA A 446 11.36 -13.48 -10.34
C ALA A 446 12.60 -12.64 -10.05
N SER A 447 13.78 -13.13 -10.40
CA SER A 447 15.04 -12.41 -10.27
C SER A 447 15.44 -11.78 -11.61
N PHE A 448 15.68 -10.47 -11.61
CA PHE A 448 15.99 -9.67 -12.79
C PHE A 448 17.47 -9.28 -12.82
N VAL A 449 18.13 -9.53 -13.94
CA VAL A 449 19.50 -9.09 -14.21
C VAL A 449 19.56 -8.52 -15.63
N VAL A 450 20.14 -7.33 -15.77
CA VAL A 450 20.42 -6.74 -17.09
C VAL A 450 21.91 -6.88 -17.37
N THR A 451 22.25 -7.30 -18.58
CA THR A 451 23.63 -7.41 -19.05
C THR A 451 23.85 -6.55 -20.28
N THR A 452 24.98 -5.86 -20.36
CA THR A 452 25.43 -5.08 -21.53
C THR A 452 26.95 -4.92 -21.53
N GLY A 453 27.61 -5.09 -22.67
CA GLY A 453 29.04 -4.89 -22.79
C GLY A 453 29.88 -5.71 -21.80
N GLY A 454 29.49 -6.92 -21.47
CA GLY A 454 30.18 -7.80 -20.52
C GLY A 454 29.98 -7.42 -19.04
N ARG A 455 29.13 -6.44 -18.72
CA ARG A 455 28.76 -6.05 -17.36
C ARG A 455 27.37 -6.57 -17.02
N SER A 456 27.10 -6.81 -15.72
CA SER A 456 25.80 -7.19 -15.19
C SER A 456 25.39 -6.24 -14.07
N THR A 457 24.09 -5.96 -13.97
CA THR A 457 23.51 -5.26 -12.81
C THR A 457 23.50 -6.18 -11.58
N ALA A 458 23.30 -5.59 -10.41
CA ALA A 458 22.84 -6.36 -9.25
C ALA A 458 21.46 -6.98 -9.56
N THR A 459 21.17 -8.11 -8.91
CA THR A 459 19.87 -8.78 -9.02
C THR A 459 18.79 -7.98 -8.29
N VAL A 460 17.64 -7.83 -8.94
CA VAL A 460 16.41 -7.29 -8.34
C VAL A 460 15.37 -8.41 -8.30
N GLU A 461 14.79 -8.63 -7.12
CA GLU A 461 13.77 -9.67 -6.92
C GLU A 461 12.38 -9.07 -6.79
N ILE A 462 11.43 -9.57 -7.57
CA ILE A 462 10.02 -9.16 -7.60
C ILE A 462 9.15 -10.40 -7.34
N PRO A 463 8.05 -10.31 -6.56
CA PRO A 463 7.12 -11.41 -6.41
C PRO A 463 6.62 -11.92 -7.77
N LEU A 464 6.46 -13.23 -7.89
CA LEU A 464 5.92 -13.89 -9.08
C LEU A 464 4.55 -14.50 -8.74
N ALA A 465 3.52 -14.19 -9.53
CA ALA A 465 2.20 -14.79 -9.46
C ALA A 465 1.85 -15.50 -10.78
N LYS A 466 0.76 -16.27 -10.78
CA LYS A 466 0.29 -16.89 -12.03
C LYS A 466 -0.26 -15.83 -12.98
N THR A 467 -0.91 -14.80 -12.43
CA THR A 467 -1.47 -13.67 -13.15
C THR A 467 -1.15 -12.37 -12.43
N SER A 468 -1.00 -11.28 -13.20
CA SER A 468 -0.84 -9.91 -12.72
C SER A 468 -1.42 -8.96 -13.78
N PRO A 469 -2.74 -8.94 -13.98
CA PRO A 469 -3.35 -8.20 -15.07
C PRO A 469 -3.15 -6.70 -14.95
N GLY A 470 -2.76 -6.06 -16.05
CA GLY A 470 -2.74 -4.61 -16.21
C GLY A 470 -3.43 -4.22 -17.51
N ILE A 471 -4.45 -3.36 -17.42
CA ILE A 471 -5.17 -2.84 -18.60
C ILE A 471 -4.44 -1.62 -19.12
N PHE A 472 -4.21 -1.56 -20.43
CA PHE A 472 -3.65 -0.37 -21.06
C PHE A 472 -4.64 0.80 -20.99
N THR A 473 -4.13 2.01 -20.86
CA THR A 473 -4.94 3.24 -20.74
C THR A 473 -4.64 4.23 -21.85
N VAL A 474 -5.58 5.12 -22.13
CA VAL A 474 -5.42 6.23 -23.08
C VAL A 474 -5.75 7.55 -22.38
N PRO A 475 -4.76 8.44 -22.16
CA PRO A 475 -3.31 8.25 -22.42
C PRO A 475 -2.68 7.16 -21.55
N SER A 476 -1.51 6.69 -21.95
CA SER A 476 -0.76 5.67 -21.19
C SER A 476 -0.31 6.20 -19.84
N ALA A 477 -1.16 6.06 -18.82
CA ALA A 477 -0.96 6.58 -17.47
C ALA A 477 -1.13 5.51 -16.37
N GLY A 478 -1.51 4.28 -16.75
CA GLY A 478 -1.78 3.18 -15.82
C GLY A 478 -3.11 3.29 -15.06
N THR A 479 -3.78 4.43 -15.13
CA THR A 479 -5.09 4.69 -14.51
C THR A 479 -5.94 5.58 -15.40
N GLY A 480 -7.27 5.57 -15.18
CA GLY A 480 -8.23 6.36 -15.95
C GLY A 480 -8.81 5.61 -17.15
N PRO A 481 -9.12 6.25 -18.27
CA PRO A 481 -9.80 5.58 -19.38
C PRO A 481 -9.02 4.40 -19.91
N GLY A 482 -9.62 3.20 -19.88
CA GLY A 482 -9.03 1.99 -20.43
C GLY A 482 -8.89 2.06 -21.96
N ALA A 483 -7.85 1.40 -22.52
CA ALA A 483 -7.74 1.13 -23.94
C ALA A 483 -8.77 0.06 -24.35
N ILE A 484 -10.03 0.46 -24.36
CA ILE A 484 -11.18 -0.39 -24.64
C ILE A 484 -11.80 0.06 -25.96
N LEU A 485 -11.99 -0.89 -26.87
CA LEU A 485 -12.55 -0.63 -28.19
C LEU A 485 -13.94 -1.24 -28.30
N LYS A 486 -14.78 -0.64 -29.13
CA LYS A 486 -16.02 -1.26 -29.61
C LYS A 486 -15.73 -2.34 -30.65
N ALA A 487 -16.75 -3.10 -31.04
CA ALA A 487 -16.62 -4.14 -32.06
C ALA A 487 -16.17 -3.61 -33.44
N ASP A 488 -16.36 -2.34 -33.72
CA ASP A 488 -15.90 -1.63 -34.93
C ASP A 488 -14.47 -1.08 -34.79
N PHE A 489 -13.76 -1.42 -33.70
CA PHE A 489 -12.42 -0.95 -33.35
C PHE A 489 -12.33 0.54 -33.03
N SER A 490 -13.44 1.27 -32.86
CA SER A 490 -13.42 2.63 -32.37
C SER A 490 -13.17 2.66 -30.84
N LEU A 491 -12.35 3.63 -30.38
CA LEU A 491 -12.03 3.78 -28.96
C LEU A 491 -13.27 4.20 -28.16
N VAL A 492 -13.55 3.51 -27.07
CA VAL A 492 -14.55 3.94 -26.08
C VAL A 492 -14.02 5.14 -25.31
N SER A 493 -14.82 6.21 -25.27
CA SER A 493 -14.48 7.47 -24.60
C SER A 493 -15.76 8.21 -24.18
N ALA A 494 -15.62 9.30 -23.44
CA ALA A 494 -16.77 10.14 -23.06
C ALA A 494 -17.54 10.67 -24.29
N SER A 495 -16.87 10.89 -25.43
CA SER A 495 -17.49 11.30 -26.70
C SER A 495 -17.98 10.15 -27.56
N ASN A 496 -17.57 8.92 -27.26
CA ASN A 496 -17.95 7.68 -27.96
C ASN A 496 -18.18 6.55 -26.95
N PRO A 497 -19.18 6.68 -26.03
CA PRO A 497 -19.38 5.69 -24.96
C PRO A 497 -19.90 4.35 -25.50
N ALA A 498 -19.61 3.28 -24.78
CA ALA A 498 -20.23 1.97 -25.02
C ALA A 498 -21.67 1.97 -24.49
N LYS A 499 -22.57 1.24 -25.15
CA LYS A 499 -23.94 1.01 -24.66
C LYS A 499 -23.98 -0.26 -23.78
N ARG A 500 -24.94 -0.29 -22.87
CA ARG A 500 -25.29 -1.54 -22.20
C ARG A 500 -25.66 -2.60 -23.23
N GLY A 501 -25.07 -3.79 -23.10
CA GLY A 501 -25.25 -4.89 -24.05
C GLY A 501 -24.27 -4.89 -25.23
N ASP A 502 -23.49 -3.84 -25.45
CA ASP A 502 -22.45 -3.80 -26.47
C ASP A 502 -21.34 -4.82 -26.13
N VAL A 503 -20.73 -5.35 -27.18
CA VAL A 503 -19.47 -6.11 -27.06
C VAL A 503 -18.30 -5.15 -27.18
N VAL A 504 -17.37 -5.22 -26.22
CA VAL A 504 -16.14 -4.43 -26.21
C VAL A 504 -14.92 -5.31 -26.14
N LEU A 505 -13.81 -4.80 -26.68
CA LEU A 505 -12.50 -5.44 -26.69
C LEU A 505 -11.59 -4.68 -25.72
N VAL A 506 -11.05 -5.37 -24.73
CA VAL A 506 -10.15 -4.81 -23.72
C VAL A 506 -8.75 -5.33 -23.95
N PHE A 507 -7.78 -4.44 -24.07
CA PHE A 507 -6.39 -4.81 -24.23
C PHE A 507 -5.62 -4.67 -22.93
N LEU A 508 -4.89 -5.74 -22.58
CA LEU A 508 -4.20 -5.86 -21.29
C LEU A 508 -2.96 -6.75 -21.42
N THR A 509 -2.20 -6.84 -20.36
CA THR A 509 -1.09 -7.80 -20.22
C THR A 509 -1.20 -8.53 -18.89
N GLY A 510 -0.43 -9.61 -18.69
CA GLY A 510 -0.30 -10.27 -17.39
C GLY A 510 -1.39 -11.28 -17.03
N LEU A 511 -2.06 -11.91 -18.00
CA LEU A 511 -3.02 -13.00 -17.74
C LEU A 511 -2.37 -14.39 -17.62
N GLY A 512 -1.04 -14.47 -17.69
CA GLY A 512 -0.33 -15.73 -17.44
C GLY A 512 -0.33 -16.71 -18.61
N ALA A 513 -0.25 -18.00 -18.31
CA ALA A 513 -0.14 -19.08 -19.27
C ALA A 513 -1.33 -19.16 -20.23
N VAL A 514 -1.09 -19.62 -21.45
CA VAL A 514 -2.10 -19.80 -22.50
C VAL A 514 -2.08 -21.22 -23.07
N THR A 515 -3.19 -21.65 -23.65
CA THR A 515 -3.35 -22.95 -24.33
C THR A 515 -3.97 -22.75 -25.70
N PRO A 516 -3.37 -23.23 -26.81
CA PRO A 516 -2.03 -23.82 -26.86
C PRO A 516 -0.93 -22.85 -26.45
N ALA A 517 0.15 -23.37 -25.84
CA ALA A 517 1.32 -22.58 -25.50
C ALA A 517 2.01 -22.05 -26.76
N ILE A 518 2.57 -20.84 -26.67
CA ILE A 518 3.38 -20.24 -27.75
C ILE A 518 4.83 -20.06 -27.29
N ARG A 519 5.73 -19.86 -28.23
CA ARG A 519 7.11 -19.47 -27.92
C ARG A 519 7.14 -18.01 -27.48
N ASP A 520 8.11 -17.70 -26.64
CA ASP A 520 8.32 -16.33 -26.18
C ASP A 520 8.67 -15.40 -27.36
N GLY A 521 8.10 -14.19 -27.34
CA GLY A 521 8.43 -13.11 -28.28
C GLY A 521 7.87 -13.25 -29.71
N ILE A 522 7.09 -14.29 -30.01
CA ILE A 522 6.41 -14.42 -31.34
C ILE A 522 5.04 -13.73 -31.30
N LEU A 523 4.52 -13.45 -32.51
CA LEU A 523 3.13 -13.00 -32.65
C LEU A 523 2.18 -14.13 -32.28
N ALA A 524 1.10 -13.78 -31.58
CA ALA A 524 0.05 -14.72 -31.21
C ALA A 524 -0.64 -15.26 -32.48
N PRO A 525 -0.88 -16.58 -32.57
CA PRO A 525 -1.50 -17.18 -33.77
C PRO A 525 -2.98 -16.80 -33.83
N SER A 526 -3.51 -16.74 -35.06
CA SER A 526 -4.94 -16.59 -35.32
C SER A 526 -5.68 -17.93 -35.43
N ASN A 527 -4.96 -19.03 -35.61
CA ASN A 527 -5.51 -20.38 -35.70
C ASN A 527 -4.44 -21.44 -35.34
N PRO A 528 -4.61 -22.21 -34.25
CA PRO A 528 -5.62 -22.02 -33.22
C PRO A 528 -5.33 -20.78 -32.39
N LEU A 529 -6.36 -20.20 -31.80
CA LEU A 529 -6.21 -19.11 -30.83
C LEU A 529 -5.57 -19.62 -29.53
N SER A 530 -4.70 -18.82 -28.91
CA SER A 530 -4.10 -19.11 -27.61
C SER A 530 -4.95 -18.51 -26.50
N ILE A 531 -5.67 -19.35 -25.77
CA ILE A 531 -6.68 -19.01 -24.77
C ILE A 531 -6.07 -19.05 -23.37
N VAL A 532 -6.42 -18.09 -22.53
CA VAL A 532 -6.12 -18.12 -21.09
C VAL A 532 -7.03 -19.16 -20.43
N PRO A 533 -6.48 -20.18 -19.73
CA PRO A 533 -7.30 -21.17 -19.05
C PRO A 533 -7.92 -20.59 -17.76
N GLY A 534 -9.02 -21.16 -17.31
CA GLY A 534 -9.70 -20.77 -16.08
C GLY A 534 -10.74 -19.66 -16.28
N THR A 535 -11.28 -19.17 -15.15
CA THR A 535 -12.35 -18.17 -15.15
C THR A 535 -11.82 -16.87 -14.56
N LEU A 536 -11.97 -15.78 -15.30
CA LEU A 536 -11.75 -14.42 -14.81
C LEU A 536 -13.08 -13.83 -14.34
N GLY A 537 -13.06 -13.03 -13.30
CA GLY A 537 -14.14 -12.13 -12.95
C GLY A 537 -13.89 -10.77 -13.61
N VAL A 538 -14.81 -10.29 -14.45
CA VAL A 538 -14.71 -8.93 -15.01
C VAL A 538 -15.95 -8.16 -14.59
N TYR A 539 -15.75 -6.92 -14.10
CA TYR A 539 -16.81 -6.12 -13.53
C TYR A 539 -16.85 -4.73 -14.16
N VAL A 540 -18.04 -4.29 -14.55
CA VAL A 540 -18.31 -2.92 -15.04
C VAL A 540 -19.23 -2.23 -14.05
N GLY A 541 -18.71 -1.28 -13.28
CA GLY A 541 -19.44 -0.63 -12.19
C GLY A 541 -19.92 -1.62 -11.12
N GLY A 542 -19.11 -2.61 -10.80
CA GLY A 542 -19.43 -3.67 -9.83
C GLY A 542 -20.43 -4.71 -10.32
N LYS A 543 -20.81 -4.70 -11.61
CA LYS A 543 -21.66 -5.71 -12.24
C LYS A 543 -20.82 -6.65 -13.08
N GLN A 544 -20.94 -7.95 -12.85
CA GLN A 544 -20.18 -8.97 -13.57
C GLN A 544 -20.57 -8.98 -15.06
N ALA A 545 -19.54 -8.97 -15.92
CA ALA A 545 -19.68 -9.02 -17.37
C ALA A 545 -19.53 -10.44 -17.90
N ASP A 546 -20.21 -10.76 -19.01
CA ASP A 546 -20.04 -12.01 -19.72
C ASP A 546 -18.79 -11.93 -20.60
N ILE A 547 -17.84 -12.84 -20.38
CA ILE A 547 -16.61 -12.95 -21.17
C ILE A 547 -16.87 -13.85 -22.36
N LEU A 548 -16.70 -13.32 -23.56
CA LEU A 548 -16.89 -14.03 -24.83
C LEU A 548 -15.57 -14.60 -25.37
N PHE A 549 -14.44 -13.97 -25.02
CA PHE A 549 -13.09 -14.39 -25.36
C PHE A 549 -12.11 -13.90 -24.29
N GLN A 550 -11.13 -14.74 -23.94
CA GLN A 550 -9.98 -14.40 -23.13
C GLN A 550 -8.75 -15.13 -23.66
N GLY A 551 -7.75 -14.39 -24.11
CA GLY A 551 -6.56 -15.01 -24.71
C GLY A 551 -5.55 -13.98 -25.21
N LEU A 552 -4.54 -14.45 -25.92
CA LEU A 552 -3.61 -13.55 -26.60
C LEU A 552 -4.29 -12.90 -27.81
N ALA A 553 -4.03 -11.61 -28.01
CA ALA A 553 -4.52 -10.85 -29.16
C ALA A 553 -3.82 -11.35 -30.45
N PRO A 554 -4.56 -11.92 -31.42
CA PRO A 554 -3.96 -12.48 -32.62
C PRO A 554 -3.15 -11.45 -33.40
N GLY A 555 -1.96 -11.84 -33.88
CA GLY A 555 -1.06 -10.97 -34.64
C GLY A 555 -0.26 -9.97 -33.81
N LEU A 556 -0.38 -10.00 -32.47
CA LEU A 556 0.37 -9.16 -31.54
C LEU A 556 1.21 -10.02 -30.60
N PHE A 557 2.23 -9.45 -29.99
CA PHE A 557 3.09 -10.14 -29.01
C PHE A 557 2.82 -9.61 -27.60
N GLY A 558 2.74 -10.51 -26.60
CA GLY A 558 2.61 -10.16 -25.18
C GLY A 558 1.38 -9.35 -24.82
N LEU A 559 0.45 -9.18 -25.75
CA LEU A 559 -0.82 -8.48 -25.53
C LEU A 559 -1.94 -9.51 -25.41
N TYR A 560 -2.70 -9.39 -24.33
CA TYR A 560 -3.92 -10.16 -24.14
C TYR A 560 -5.13 -9.33 -24.54
N GLN A 561 -6.20 -10.02 -24.89
CA GLN A 561 -7.47 -9.44 -25.28
C GLN A 561 -8.61 -10.15 -24.53
N LEU A 562 -9.52 -9.37 -23.99
CA LEU A 562 -10.83 -9.84 -23.53
C LEU A 562 -11.90 -9.28 -24.46
N ASN A 563 -12.80 -10.12 -24.94
CA ASN A 563 -14.06 -9.68 -25.53
C ASN A 563 -15.14 -9.92 -24.50
N LEU A 564 -15.88 -8.89 -24.13
CA LEU A 564 -16.90 -9.01 -23.11
C LEU A 564 -18.14 -8.19 -23.47
N LYS A 565 -19.27 -8.60 -22.91
CA LYS A 565 -20.54 -7.90 -23.08
C LYS A 565 -20.78 -6.97 -21.89
N ILE A 566 -21.02 -5.68 -22.14
CA ILE A 566 -21.35 -4.72 -21.10
C ILE A 566 -22.66 -5.14 -20.40
N PRO A 567 -22.68 -5.33 -19.08
CA PRO A 567 -23.90 -5.76 -18.38
C PRO A 567 -25.06 -4.81 -18.58
N LEU A 568 -26.28 -5.34 -18.79
CA LEU A 568 -27.49 -4.54 -18.99
C LEU A 568 -27.86 -3.68 -17.77
N ASN A 569 -27.38 -4.08 -16.58
CA ASN A 569 -27.62 -3.42 -15.30
C ASN A 569 -26.39 -2.67 -14.76
N SER A 570 -25.34 -2.46 -15.59
CA SER A 570 -24.20 -1.63 -15.18
C SER A 570 -24.63 -0.18 -14.98
N PRO A 571 -23.99 0.57 -14.07
CA PRO A 571 -24.18 2.02 -13.99
C PRO A 571 -23.76 2.68 -15.30
N THR A 572 -24.24 3.90 -15.53
CA THR A 572 -23.88 4.73 -16.67
C THR A 572 -23.12 5.95 -16.22
N GLY A 573 -22.24 6.47 -17.07
CA GLY A 573 -21.39 7.63 -16.79
C GLY A 573 -20.15 7.65 -17.67
N ASN A 574 -19.38 8.73 -17.58
CA ASN A 574 -18.14 8.89 -18.34
C ASN A 574 -16.96 8.14 -17.72
N SER A 575 -17.05 7.75 -16.44
CA SER A 575 -16.02 7.06 -15.66
C SER A 575 -16.68 5.99 -14.81
N VAL A 576 -17.11 4.90 -15.44
CA VAL A 576 -17.65 3.73 -14.75
C VAL A 576 -16.47 2.81 -14.41
N PRO A 577 -16.25 2.43 -13.14
CA PRO A 577 -15.13 1.56 -12.76
C PRO A 577 -15.14 0.25 -13.53
N PHE A 578 -13.97 -0.17 -14.00
CA PHE A 578 -13.75 -1.43 -14.70
C PHE A 578 -12.72 -2.24 -13.93
N ALA A 579 -13.09 -3.42 -13.43
CA ALA A 579 -12.24 -4.24 -12.59
C ALA A 579 -12.08 -5.66 -13.13
N ILE A 580 -10.92 -6.27 -12.84
CA ILE A 580 -10.61 -7.68 -13.14
C ILE A 580 -10.24 -8.39 -11.84
N ASP A 581 -10.87 -9.51 -11.60
CA ASP A 581 -10.51 -10.50 -10.59
C ASP A 581 -9.92 -11.72 -11.31
N SER A 582 -8.64 -11.95 -11.11
CA SER A 582 -7.93 -13.06 -11.73
C SER A 582 -7.80 -14.29 -10.83
N GLY A 583 -8.37 -14.22 -9.61
CA GLY A 583 -8.20 -15.23 -8.58
C GLY A 583 -6.87 -15.13 -7.81
N ASP A 584 -5.81 -14.62 -8.44
CA ASP A 584 -4.54 -14.30 -7.76
C ASP A 584 -4.54 -12.85 -7.21
N GLY A 585 -5.37 -11.96 -7.79
CA GLY A 585 -5.46 -10.58 -7.37
C GLY A 585 -6.65 -9.84 -7.99
N PHE A 586 -7.08 -8.77 -7.35
CA PHE A 586 -8.13 -7.87 -7.81
C PHE A 586 -7.50 -6.56 -8.31
N HIS A 587 -7.87 -6.15 -9.54
CA HIS A 587 -7.33 -4.98 -10.23
C HIS A 587 -8.46 -4.01 -10.59
N ASP A 588 -8.44 -2.81 -10.03
CA ASP A 588 -9.44 -1.75 -10.21
C ASP A 588 -8.69 -0.42 -10.46
N MET A 589 -8.16 -0.25 -11.66
CA MET A 589 -7.34 0.92 -12.01
C MET A 589 -7.89 1.74 -13.19
N VAL A 590 -8.82 1.20 -13.94
CA VAL A 590 -9.32 1.85 -15.15
C VAL A 590 -10.82 2.08 -15.09
N ASP A 591 -11.28 2.97 -15.94
CA ASP A 591 -12.70 3.22 -16.13
C ASP A 591 -13.11 3.08 -17.61
N ILE A 592 -14.42 3.00 -17.84
CA ILE A 592 -15.06 2.94 -19.14
C ILE A 592 -16.26 3.89 -19.19
N ALA A 593 -16.46 4.57 -20.30
CA ALA A 593 -17.66 5.38 -20.52
C ALA A 593 -18.83 4.48 -20.97
N VAL A 594 -19.94 4.51 -20.24
CA VAL A 594 -21.13 3.68 -20.51
C VAL A 594 -22.39 4.52 -20.57
N VAL A 595 -23.24 4.26 -21.57
CA VAL A 595 -24.58 4.85 -21.71
C VAL A 595 -25.67 3.75 -21.72
N PRO A 596 -26.96 4.12 -21.52
CA PRO A 596 -28.06 3.15 -21.54
C PRO A 596 -28.15 2.30 -22.79
#